data_4290f07f632d2be27186c44f41947c09
#
_entry.id   4290f07f632d2be27186c44f41947c09
#
_cell.length_a   1.000
_cell.length_b   1.000
_cell.length_c   1.000
_cell.angle_alpha   90.00
_cell.angle_beta   90.00
_cell.angle_gamma   90.00
#
_symmetry.space_group_name_H-M   'P 1'
#
loop_
_entity.id
_entity.type
_entity.pdbx_description
1 polymer ?
#
loop_
_entity_poly.entity_id
_entity_poly.type
_entity_poly.pdbx_seq_one_letter_code
_entity_poly.pdbx_strand_id
1 'polypeptide(L)'
;MTNSGLRTVDYETGWSNRTDVAARRAVMTGLTQVTAKVNENNAEKLGTDMFEVSWHSGARPSHQVWQGRWYKSSELESVCGLGSVTGLCGANCYHSYYPVIPGISVPTYAEEELTEMNRQENIPIDYNGKQYTKYEALQRQRQLETRMRAERQKIKLLQDGEADETDIMLARAKYRGTSQEYTSFSKAMELPQQRQRVTVDGLGNIGVGKWKIPVEKINLDDIIDLEDVNISKVIRSGKIELKINDGKQGKHIKGHNNYIEGRSYIIISSEEVQKLINKYAGTGMLIRTKNGKWAKQEVITTNTLIGYDVNDISGAETATKAFKIHYSNKGTHIVPKKE
;
A
#
# COMPACT_ATOMS: atom_id res chain seq x y z
N MET A 1 9.29 20.52 -16.02
CA MET A 1 8.66 19.84 -17.17
C MET A 1 7.20 19.45 -16.92
N THR A 2 6.81 19.00 -15.74
CA THR A 2 5.41 18.68 -15.41
C THR A 2 4.45 19.88 -15.45
N ASN A 3 4.94 21.10 -15.32
CA ASN A 3 4.13 22.33 -15.38
C ASN A 3 3.92 22.87 -16.80
N SER A 4 4.53 22.27 -17.82
CA SER A 4 4.45 22.71 -19.22
C SER A 4 3.30 22.08 -20.02
N GLY A 5 2.48 21.25 -19.39
CA GLY A 5 1.39 20.51 -20.07
C GLY A 5 1.83 19.29 -20.88
N LEU A 6 3.11 19.15 -21.19
CA LEU A 6 3.65 17.97 -21.89
C LEU A 6 3.79 16.79 -20.91
N ARG A 7 2.88 15.82 -21.01
CA ARG A 7 2.89 14.63 -20.17
C ARG A 7 3.63 13.44 -20.74
N THR A 8 3.73 13.39 -22.07
CA THR A 8 4.33 12.30 -22.82
C THR A 8 5.31 12.83 -23.86
N VAL A 9 6.28 12.00 -24.21
CA VAL A 9 7.13 12.13 -25.38
C VAL A 9 6.73 10.99 -26.31
N ASP A 10 6.25 11.35 -27.49
CA ASP A 10 5.84 10.39 -28.52
C ASP A 10 7.00 10.20 -29.50
N TYR A 11 7.32 8.95 -29.80
CA TYR A 11 8.41 8.55 -30.69
C TYR A 11 7.85 8.13 -32.05
N GLU A 12 8.62 8.29 -33.11
CA GLU A 12 8.26 7.84 -34.46
C GLU A 12 7.90 6.37 -34.54
N THR A 13 8.42 5.56 -33.61
CA THR A 13 8.10 4.13 -33.46
C THR A 13 6.68 3.86 -32.93
N GLY A 14 5.90 4.90 -32.66
CA GLY A 14 4.56 4.79 -32.05
C GLY A 14 4.57 4.58 -30.54
N TRP A 15 5.74 4.50 -29.90
CA TRP A 15 5.83 4.43 -28.45
C TRP A 15 5.65 5.80 -27.81
N SER A 16 4.93 5.84 -26.71
CA SER A 16 4.76 7.03 -25.89
C SER A 16 5.28 6.77 -24.49
N ASN A 17 6.17 7.65 -24.02
CA ASN A 17 6.72 7.58 -22.67
C ASN A 17 6.36 8.84 -21.89
N ARG A 18 6.15 8.69 -20.58
CA ARG A 18 6.03 9.85 -19.71
C ARG A 18 7.30 10.70 -19.78
N THR A 19 7.14 12.00 -19.74
CA THR A 19 8.25 12.97 -19.86
C THR A 19 9.34 12.75 -18.80
N ASP A 20 8.95 12.42 -17.55
CA ASP A 20 9.89 12.12 -16.47
C ASP A 20 10.69 10.83 -16.72
N VAL A 21 10.09 9.83 -17.33
CA VAL A 21 10.74 8.57 -17.73
C VAL A 21 11.70 8.80 -18.87
N ALA A 22 11.29 9.56 -19.89
CA ALA A 22 12.12 9.90 -21.05
C ALA A 22 13.34 10.74 -20.63
N ALA A 23 13.15 11.77 -19.82
CA ALA A 23 14.22 12.62 -19.31
C ALA A 23 15.23 11.82 -18.47
N ARG A 24 14.75 10.98 -17.53
CA ARG A 24 15.64 10.12 -16.75
C ARG A 24 16.46 9.18 -17.64
N ARG A 25 15.82 8.57 -18.64
CA ARG A 25 16.52 7.69 -19.59
C ARG A 25 17.63 8.43 -20.31
N ALA A 26 17.35 9.62 -20.85
CA ALA A 26 18.33 10.43 -21.57
C ALA A 26 19.54 10.79 -20.68
N VAL A 27 19.28 11.27 -19.46
CA VAL A 27 20.34 11.62 -18.50
C VAL A 27 21.19 10.40 -18.14
N MET A 28 20.58 9.28 -17.82
CA MET A 28 21.31 8.06 -17.42
C MET A 28 22.13 7.49 -18.58
N THR A 29 21.57 7.47 -19.79
CA THR A 29 22.31 7.04 -21.00
C THR A 29 23.49 7.97 -21.29
N GLY A 30 23.29 9.28 -21.22
CA GLY A 30 24.37 10.26 -21.43
C GLY A 30 25.48 10.09 -20.39
N LEU A 31 25.16 9.91 -19.12
CA LEU A 31 26.14 9.67 -18.06
C LEU A 31 26.96 8.39 -18.31
N THR A 32 26.29 7.30 -18.71
CA THR A 32 26.96 6.04 -19.05
C THR A 32 27.92 6.23 -20.24
N GLN A 33 27.52 6.98 -21.27
CA GLN A 33 28.37 7.28 -22.42
C GLN A 33 29.61 8.14 -22.05
N VAL A 34 29.43 9.12 -21.14
CA VAL A 34 30.57 9.91 -20.62
C VAL A 34 31.55 8.99 -19.87
N THR A 35 31.06 8.10 -19.02
CA THR A 35 31.90 7.11 -18.30
C THR A 35 32.64 6.21 -19.30
N ALA A 36 31.96 5.75 -20.35
CA ALA A 36 32.57 4.95 -21.41
C ALA A 36 33.73 5.68 -22.06
N LYS A 37 33.53 6.96 -22.40
CA LYS A 37 34.58 7.78 -23.04
C LYS A 37 35.80 8.01 -22.14
N VAL A 38 35.56 8.17 -20.82
CA VAL A 38 36.68 8.25 -19.85
C VAL A 38 37.46 6.92 -19.81
N ASN A 39 36.80 5.79 -19.87
CA ASN A 39 37.43 4.48 -19.86
C ASN A 39 38.22 4.20 -21.17
N GLU A 40 37.71 4.65 -22.32
CA GLU A 40 38.45 4.61 -23.58
C GLU A 40 39.75 5.41 -23.50
N ASN A 41 39.67 6.65 -22.99
CA ASN A 41 40.89 7.50 -22.82
C ASN A 41 41.88 6.87 -21.83
N ASN A 42 41.38 6.14 -20.80
CA ASN A 42 42.25 5.40 -19.90
C ASN A 42 42.91 4.21 -20.59
N ALA A 43 42.21 3.49 -21.46
CA ALA A 43 42.77 2.39 -22.24
C ALA A 43 43.92 2.89 -23.16
N GLU A 44 43.72 4.00 -23.86
CA GLU A 44 44.76 4.64 -24.65
C GLU A 44 46.01 4.93 -23.82
N LYS A 45 45.88 5.52 -22.63
CA LYS A 45 46.97 5.81 -21.71
C LYS A 45 47.68 4.56 -21.19
N LEU A 46 46.96 3.47 -21.02
CA LEU A 46 47.47 2.18 -20.55
C LEU A 46 48.05 1.34 -21.70
N GLY A 47 47.86 1.76 -22.94
CA GLY A 47 48.35 1.04 -24.13
C GLY A 47 47.66 -0.31 -24.33
N THR A 48 46.37 -0.39 -24.00
CA THR A 48 45.57 -1.59 -24.19
C THR A 48 44.34 -1.34 -25.04
N ASP A 49 43.89 -2.34 -25.79
CA ASP A 49 42.64 -2.39 -26.54
C ASP A 49 41.63 -3.36 -25.96
N MET A 50 41.94 -3.92 -24.76
CA MET A 50 41.11 -4.89 -24.06
C MET A 50 40.29 -4.25 -22.95
N PHE A 51 39.03 -4.68 -22.83
CA PHE A 51 38.09 -4.20 -21.81
C PHE A 51 37.36 -5.37 -21.15
N GLU A 52 37.06 -5.22 -19.86
CA GLU A 52 36.12 -6.06 -19.19
C GLU A 52 34.75 -5.33 -19.11
N VAL A 53 33.70 -6.01 -19.52
CA VAL A 53 32.31 -5.52 -19.37
C VAL A 53 31.80 -5.95 -18.00
N SER A 54 31.23 -5.01 -17.25
CA SER A 54 30.66 -5.31 -15.93
C SER A 54 29.52 -6.34 -16.02
N TRP A 55 29.38 -7.17 -15.00
CA TRP A 55 28.19 -7.98 -14.78
C TRP A 55 27.24 -7.27 -13.82
N HIS A 56 25.92 -7.42 -14.00
CA HIS A 56 24.95 -7.01 -13.01
C HIS A 56 23.67 -7.87 -13.06
N SER A 57 23.04 -8.02 -11.91
CA SER A 57 21.79 -8.74 -11.75
C SER A 57 20.64 -8.05 -12.51
N GLY A 58 19.77 -8.85 -13.11
CA GLY A 58 18.59 -8.38 -13.86
C GLY A 58 18.92 -7.77 -15.22
N ALA A 59 20.07 -8.12 -15.80
CA ALA A 59 20.37 -7.78 -17.17
C ALA A 59 19.34 -8.36 -18.13
N ARG A 60 19.03 -7.61 -19.21
CA ARG A 60 18.14 -8.14 -20.25
C ARG A 60 18.76 -9.38 -20.91
N PRO A 61 17.96 -10.34 -21.38
CA PRO A 61 18.49 -11.61 -21.93
C PRO A 61 19.57 -11.42 -23.00
N SER A 62 19.44 -10.43 -23.89
CA SER A 62 20.44 -10.11 -24.91
C SER A 62 21.78 -9.59 -24.36
N HIS A 63 21.82 -9.15 -23.09
CA HIS A 63 23.03 -8.68 -22.44
C HIS A 63 23.68 -9.75 -21.56
N GLN A 64 22.92 -10.72 -21.09
CA GLN A 64 23.43 -11.81 -20.27
C GLN A 64 24.50 -12.64 -20.99
N VAL A 65 24.40 -12.72 -22.32
CA VAL A 65 25.31 -13.53 -23.12
C VAL A 65 26.74 -12.97 -23.20
N TRP A 66 26.94 -11.69 -22.96
CA TRP A 66 28.22 -11.02 -23.07
C TRP A 66 28.69 -10.28 -21.81
N GLN A 67 27.86 -10.09 -20.79
CA GLN A 67 28.28 -9.41 -19.55
C GLN A 67 29.36 -10.19 -18.78
N GLY A 68 30.20 -9.49 -18.05
CA GLY A 68 31.24 -10.05 -17.18
C GLY A 68 32.47 -10.56 -17.89
N ARG A 69 32.59 -10.38 -19.22
CA ARG A 69 33.65 -10.95 -20.05
C ARG A 69 34.59 -9.87 -20.59
N TRP A 70 35.73 -10.33 -21.12
CA TRP A 70 36.73 -9.50 -21.76
C TRP A 70 36.51 -9.44 -23.27
N TYR A 71 36.66 -8.24 -23.84
CA TYR A 71 36.48 -7.97 -25.25
C TYR A 71 37.53 -6.97 -25.76
N LYS A 72 37.95 -7.12 -27.02
CA LYS A 72 38.66 -6.07 -27.71
C LYS A 72 37.74 -4.89 -28.03
N SER A 73 38.29 -3.73 -28.24
CA SER A 73 37.53 -2.53 -28.62
C SER A 73 36.56 -2.79 -29.77
N SER A 74 37.00 -3.49 -30.83
CA SER A 74 36.15 -3.86 -31.98
C SER A 74 35.04 -4.83 -31.66
N GLU A 75 35.21 -5.67 -30.64
CA GLU A 75 34.23 -6.62 -30.20
C GLU A 75 33.13 -5.98 -29.30
N LEU A 76 33.45 -4.87 -28.62
CA LEU A 76 32.46 -4.07 -27.92
C LEU A 76 31.36 -3.58 -28.85
N GLU A 77 31.70 -3.24 -30.12
CA GLU A 77 30.73 -2.85 -31.13
C GLU A 77 30.01 -4.08 -31.73
N SER A 78 30.77 -5.07 -32.19
CA SER A 78 30.24 -6.19 -32.98
C SER A 78 29.50 -7.23 -32.14
N VAL A 79 29.94 -7.48 -30.89
CA VAL A 79 29.34 -8.47 -29.99
C VAL A 79 28.40 -7.82 -28.98
N CYS A 80 28.86 -6.77 -28.31
CA CYS A 80 28.10 -6.12 -27.25
C CYS A 80 27.15 -5.01 -27.74
N GLY A 81 27.27 -4.63 -29.03
CA GLY A 81 26.42 -3.61 -29.66
C GLY A 81 26.68 -2.19 -29.16
N LEU A 82 27.93 -1.86 -28.77
CA LEU A 82 28.30 -0.50 -28.40
C LEU A 82 27.96 0.47 -29.56
N GLY A 83 27.34 1.61 -29.24
CA GLY A 83 26.86 2.56 -30.22
C GLY A 83 25.41 2.29 -30.70
N SER A 84 24.84 1.13 -30.45
CA SER A 84 23.44 0.88 -30.77
C SER A 84 22.51 1.27 -29.61
N VAL A 85 21.25 1.61 -29.93
CA VAL A 85 20.25 2.04 -28.93
C VAL A 85 19.98 0.97 -27.85
N THR A 86 20.05 -0.29 -28.21
CA THR A 86 19.73 -1.42 -27.33
C THR A 86 20.93 -2.21 -26.87
N GLY A 87 22.15 -1.84 -27.25
CA GLY A 87 23.40 -2.51 -26.91
C GLY A 87 24.06 -1.95 -25.64
N LEU A 88 25.35 -2.21 -25.52
CA LEU A 88 26.22 -1.74 -24.43
C LEU A 88 26.19 -0.21 -24.35
N CYS A 89 26.03 0.34 -23.16
CA CYS A 89 25.88 1.79 -22.90
C CYS A 89 24.69 2.45 -23.62
N GLY A 90 23.78 1.68 -24.20
CA GLY A 90 22.55 2.18 -24.84
C GLY A 90 21.43 2.45 -23.85
N ALA A 91 20.22 2.65 -24.36
CA ALA A 91 19.04 3.00 -23.56
C ALA A 91 18.69 1.93 -22.52
N ASN A 92 18.62 2.34 -21.25
CA ASN A 92 18.40 1.47 -20.08
C ASN A 92 19.44 0.34 -19.92
N CYS A 93 20.62 0.48 -20.49
CA CYS A 93 21.77 -0.35 -20.18
C CYS A 93 22.41 0.16 -18.88
N TYR A 94 22.72 -0.76 -17.96
CA TYR A 94 23.42 -0.47 -16.70
C TYR A 94 24.88 -0.96 -16.72
N HIS A 95 25.29 -1.60 -17.82
CA HIS A 95 26.67 -2.07 -17.98
C HIS A 95 27.59 -0.89 -18.24
N SER A 96 28.78 -1.00 -17.67
CA SER A 96 29.97 -0.22 -18.02
C SER A 96 31.07 -1.18 -18.47
N TYR A 97 32.12 -0.64 -19.05
CA TYR A 97 33.33 -1.40 -19.40
C TYR A 97 34.55 -0.60 -18.99
N TYR A 98 35.62 -1.28 -18.62
CA TYR A 98 36.83 -0.67 -18.15
C TYR A 98 38.06 -1.39 -18.71
N PRO A 99 39.18 -0.68 -18.94
CA PRO A 99 40.36 -1.25 -19.57
C PRO A 99 41.01 -2.31 -18.67
N VAL A 100 41.49 -3.36 -19.32
CA VAL A 100 42.30 -4.42 -18.70
C VAL A 100 43.58 -4.63 -19.47
N ILE A 101 44.65 -5.08 -18.79
CA ILE A 101 45.95 -5.32 -19.40
C ILE A 101 46.18 -6.83 -19.45
N PRO A 102 46.17 -7.46 -20.63
CA PRO A 102 46.45 -8.89 -20.77
C PRO A 102 47.76 -9.28 -20.13
N GLY A 103 47.79 -10.36 -19.39
CA GLY A 103 48.97 -10.86 -18.66
C GLY A 103 49.26 -10.17 -17.31
N ILE A 104 48.54 -9.08 -16.98
CA ILE A 104 48.65 -8.35 -15.70
C ILE A 104 47.29 -8.39 -14.98
N SER A 105 46.20 -8.02 -15.66
CA SER A 105 44.86 -8.06 -15.11
C SER A 105 44.34 -9.50 -15.04
N VAL A 106 43.45 -9.75 -14.07
CA VAL A 106 42.76 -11.04 -13.91
C VAL A 106 41.27 -10.80 -14.13
N PRO A 107 40.56 -11.66 -14.89
CA PRO A 107 39.09 -11.55 -15.03
C PRO A 107 38.42 -11.55 -13.65
N THR A 108 37.43 -10.66 -13.51
CA THR A 108 36.65 -10.57 -12.25
C THR A 108 35.88 -11.86 -11.97
N TYR A 109 35.43 -12.55 -13.02
CA TYR A 109 34.65 -13.79 -12.91
C TYR A 109 35.25 -14.90 -13.78
N ALA A 110 35.21 -16.14 -13.28
CA ALA A 110 35.46 -17.31 -14.11
C ALA A 110 34.26 -17.63 -15.02
N GLU A 111 34.47 -18.31 -16.13
CA GLU A 111 33.41 -18.64 -17.10
C GLU A 111 32.29 -19.49 -16.51
N GLU A 112 32.68 -20.46 -15.66
CA GLU A 112 31.75 -21.34 -14.93
C GLU A 112 30.91 -20.55 -13.94
N GLU A 113 31.50 -19.55 -13.26
CA GLU A 113 30.82 -18.65 -12.33
C GLU A 113 29.81 -17.79 -13.06
N LEU A 114 30.18 -17.15 -14.18
CA LEU A 114 29.26 -16.37 -15.01
C LEU A 114 28.08 -17.19 -15.52
N THR A 115 28.34 -18.41 -15.93
CA THR A 115 27.31 -19.33 -16.41
C THR A 115 26.31 -19.64 -15.30
N GLU A 116 26.78 -19.92 -14.09
CA GLU A 116 25.91 -20.20 -12.94
C GLU A 116 25.17 -18.94 -12.49
N MET A 117 25.81 -17.78 -12.41
CA MET A 117 25.17 -16.51 -12.09
C MET A 117 24.03 -16.19 -13.07
N ASN A 118 24.27 -16.32 -14.37
CA ASN A 118 23.25 -16.10 -15.40
C ASN A 118 22.13 -17.15 -15.32
N ARG A 119 22.46 -18.40 -14.99
CA ARG A 119 21.46 -19.45 -14.77
C ARG A 119 20.54 -19.12 -13.59
N GLN A 120 21.09 -18.64 -12.47
CA GLN A 120 20.33 -18.25 -11.28
C GLN A 120 19.36 -17.09 -11.58
N GLU A 121 19.80 -16.08 -12.35
CA GLU A 121 18.98 -14.96 -12.76
C GLU A 121 17.75 -15.37 -13.60
N ASN A 122 17.82 -16.51 -14.27
CA ASN A 122 16.79 -17.05 -15.15
C ASN A 122 15.89 -18.10 -14.48
N ILE A 123 16.14 -18.45 -13.20
CA ILE A 123 15.20 -19.29 -12.43
C ILE A 123 13.96 -18.47 -12.12
N PRO A 124 12.76 -18.88 -12.63
CA PRO A 124 11.57 -18.08 -12.40
C PRO A 124 11.02 -18.26 -10.99
N ILE A 125 10.53 -17.18 -10.43
CA ILE A 125 9.84 -17.15 -9.13
C ILE A 125 8.34 -16.93 -9.38
N ASP A 126 7.48 -17.74 -8.75
CA ASP A 126 6.04 -17.59 -8.86
C ASP A 126 5.52 -16.43 -7.98
N TYR A 127 4.61 -15.64 -8.57
CA TYR A 127 3.82 -14.65 -7.85
C TYR A 127 2.40 -14.64 -8.39
N ASN A 128 1.45 -15.09 -7.58
CA ASN A 128 0.04 -15.17 -7.92
C ASN A 128 -0.25 -15.97 -9.20
N GLY A 129 0.45 -17.09 -9.39
CA GLY A 129 0.29 -17.97 -10.54
C GLY A 129 0.99 -17.50 -11.83
N LYS A 130 1.80 -16.44 -11.73
CA LYS A 130 2.65 -15.99 -12.84
C LYS A 130 4.12 -16.07 -12.47
N GLN A 131 4.91 -16.66 -13.33
CA GLN A 131 6.34 -16.81 -13.16
C GLN A 131 7.10 -15.58 -13.70
N TYR A 132 8.15 -15.18 -13.00
CA TYR A 132 9.00 -14.06 -13.34
C TYR A 132 10.47 -14.42 -13.16
N THR A 133 11.27 -14.27 -14.22
CA THR A 133 12.73 -14.20 -14.11
C THR A 133 13.15 -12.90 -13.41
N LYS A 134 14.41 -12.78 -12.98
CA LYS A 134 14.91 -11.56 -12.33
C LYS A 134 14.70 -10.31 -13.20
N TYR A 135 14.99 -10.41 -14.49
CA TYR A 135 14.75 -9.33 -15.45
C TYR A 135 13.26 -8.95 -15.52
N GLU A 136 12.37 -9.91 -15.70
CA GLU A 136 10.93 -9.67 -15.77
C GLU A 136 10.36 -9.08 -14.48
N ALA A 137 10.86 -9.55 -13.34
CA ALA A 137 10.49 -9.02 -12.03
C ALA A 137 10.87 -7.54 -11.89
N LEU A 138 12.07 -7.16 -12.31
CA LEU A 138 12.50 -5.77 -12.36
C LEU A 138 11.63 -4.93 -13.32
N GLN A 139 11.27 -5.45 -14.50
CA GLN A 139 10.36 -4.75 -15.42
C GLN A 139 8.98 -4.56 -14.80
N ARG A 140 8.44 -5.58 -14.13
CA ARG A 140 7.14 -5.47 -13.43
C ARG A 140 7.21 -4.44 -12.29
N GLN A 141 8.27 -4.43 -11.51
CA GLN A 141 8.49 -3.43 -10.47
C GLN A 141 8.47 -2.00 -11.05
N ARG A 142 9.15 -1.76 -12.18
CA ARG A 142 9.14 -0.47 -12.89
C ARG A 142 7.76 -0.06 -13.41
N GLN A 143 6.98 -1.02 -13.90
CA GLN A 143 5.60 -0.76 -14.33
C GLN A 143 4.75 -0.29 -13.14
N LEU A 144 4.87 -0.94 -11.98
CA LEU A 144 4.17 -0.54 -10.76
C LEU A 144 4.59 0.85 -10.28
N GLU A 145 5.89 1.17 -10.28
CA GLU A 145 6.39 2.52 -9.96
C GLU A 145 5.80 3.58 -10.89
N THR A 146 5.76 3.31 -12.19
CA THR A 146 5.19 4.22 -13.19
C THR A 146 3.69 4.43 -12.99
N ARG A 147 2.96 3.34 -12.71
CA ARG A 147 1.52 3.39 -12.39
C ARG A 147 1.26 4.20 -11.12
N MET A 148 2.03 3.97 -10.05
CA MET A 148 1.93 4.75 -8.82
C MET A 148 2.13 6.25 -9.05
N ARG A 149 3.11 6.66 -9.87
CA ARG A 149 3.30 8.08 -10.23
C ARG A 149 2.09 8.66 -10.97
N ALA A 150 1.54 7.92 -11.93
CA ALA A 150 0.35 8.36 -12.65
C ALA A 150 -0.86 8.52 -11.72
N GLU A 151 -1.05 7.58 -10.79
CA GLU A 151 -2.12 7.63 -9.80
C GLU A 151 -1.95 8.82 -8.83
N ARG A 152 -0.73 9.10 -8.37
CA ARG A 152 -0.39 10.28 -7.55
C ARG A 152 -0.74 11.59 -8.27
N GLN A 153 -0.35 11.71 -9.53
CA GLN A 153 -0.70 12.89 -10.35
C GLN A 153 -2.22 13.03 -10.54
N LYS A 154 -2.92 11.90 -10.76
CA LYS A 154 -4.38 11.92 -10.84
C LYS A 154 -5.01 12.45 -9.55
N ILE A 155 -4.55 12.00 -8.38
CA ILE A 155 -5.05 12.50 -7.09
C ILE A 155 -4.83 14.01 -6.99
N LYS A 156 -3.62 14.49 -7.33
CA LYS A 156 -3.32 15.93 -7.30
C LYS A 156 -4.23 16.74 -8.23
N LEU A 157 -4.44 16.26 -9.45
CA LEU A 157 -5.32 16.92 -10.41
C LEU A 157 -6.78 16.98 -9.93
N LEU A 158 -7.29 15.90 -9.32
CA LEU A 158 -8.64 15.90 -8.75
C LEU A 158 -8.75 16.86 -7.57
N GLN A 159 -7.72 16.98 -6.74
CA GLN A 159 -7.68 17.94 -5.63
C GLN A 159 -7.63 19.39 -6.12
N ASP A 160 -6.75 19.69 -7.11
CA ASP A 160 -6.58 21.03 -7.65
C ASP A 160 -7.82 21.48 -8.46
N GLY A 161 -8.55 20.54 -9.04
CA GLY A 161 -9.80 20.77 -9.77
C GLY A 161 -11.04 20.75 -8.88
N GLU A 162 -10.87 20.70 -7.55
CA GLU A 162 -11.99 20.66 -6.59
C GLU A 162 -13.03 19.59 -6.93
N ALA A 163 -12.55 18.41 -7.40
CA ALA A 163 -13.41 17.28 -7.74
C ALA A 163 -14.15 16.74 -6.51
N ASP A 164 -15.22 15.98 -6.74
CA ASP A 164 -16.00 15.34 -5.68
C ASP A 164 -15.10 14.50 -4.76
N GLU A 165 -15.38 14.56 -3.45
CA GLU A 165 -14.59 13.83 -2.44
C GLU A 165 -14.57 12.32 -2.69
N THR A 166 -15.64 11.77 -3.27
CA THR A 166 -15.74 10.35 -3.62
C THR A 166 -14.74 9.99 -4.72
N ASP A 167 -14.57 10.84 -5.71
CA ASP A 167 -13.61 10.62 -6.80
C ASP A 167 -12.16 10.68 -6.28
N ILE A 168 -11.86 11.65 -5.43
CA ILE A 168 -10.56 11.75 -4.76
C ILE A 168 -10.30 10.51 -3.90
N MET A 169 -11.30 10.02 -3.19
CA MET A 169 -11.23 8.80 -2.40
C MET A 169 -10.91 7.58 -3.25
N LEU A 170 -11.67 7.37 -4.31
CA LEU A 170 -11.47 6.23 -5.22
C LEU A 170 -10.06 6.26 -5.83
N ALA A 171 -9.59 7.45 -6.22
CA ALA A 171 -8.24 7.61 -6.73
C ALA A 171 -7.16 7.26 -5.69
N ARG A 172 -7.34 7.67 -4.44
CA ARG A 172 -6.45 7.30 -3.32
C ARG A 172 -6.52 5.82 -2.98
N ALA A 173 -7.71 5.22 -2.99
CA ALA A 173 -7.88 3.78 -2.77
C ALA A 173 -7.11 2.97 -3.83
N LYS A 174 -7.21 3.37 -5.10
CA LYS A 174 -6.47 2.77 -6.20
C LYS A 174 -4.96 2.86 -6.01
N TYR A 175 -4.44 4.05 -5.67
CA TYR A 175 -3.03 4.24 -5.35
C TYR A 175 -2.55 3.34 -4.20
N ARG A 176 -3.34 3.21 -3.14
CA ARG A 176 -3.01 2.32 -2.00
C ARG A 176 -2.94 0.86 -2.44
N GLY A 177 -3.89 0.40 -3.24
CA GLY A 177 -3.90 -0.95 -3.81
C GLY A 177 -2.63 -1.23 -4.64
N THR A 178 -2.27 -0.32 -5.56
CA THR A 178 -1.04 -0.42 -6.35
C THR A 178 0.21 -0.37 -5.47
N SER A 179 0.23 0.49 -4.43
CA SER A 179 1.35 0.58 -3.47
C SER A 179 1.51 -0.70 -2.64
N GLN A 180 0.41 -1.34 -2.28
CA GLN A 180 0.43 -2.63 -1.58
C GLN A 180 0.92 -3.76 -2.49
N GLU A 181 0.43 -3.81 -3.73
CA GLU A 181 0.92 -4.74 -4.76
C GLU A 181 2.43 -4.58 -4.96
N TYR A 182 2.91 -3.34 -5.12
CA TYR A 182 4.35 -3.04 -5.25
C TYR A 182 5.17 -3.58 -4.07
N THR A 183 4.69 -3.39 -2.84
CA THR A 183 5.36 -3.87 -1.64
C THR A 183 5.40 -5.40 -1.59
N SER A 184 4.26 -6.04 -1.80
CA SER A 184 4.13 -7.50 -1.76
C SER A 184 4.93 -8.17 -2.88
N PHE A 185 4.85 -7.62 -4.09
CA PHE A 185 5.61 -8.08 -5.24
C PHE A 185 7.13 -7.95 -5.02
N SER A 186 7.58 -6.76 -4.60
CA SER A 186 9.01 -6.53 -4.34
C SER A 186 9.56 -7.48 -3.28
N LYS A 187 8.77 -7.76 -2.22
CA LYS A 187 9.16 -8.72 -1.17
C LYS A 187 9.24 -10.15 -1.72
N ALA A 188 8.26 -10.59 -2.50
CA ALA A 188 8.22 -11.93 -3.06
C ALA A 188 9.36 -12.19 -4.07
N MET A 189 9.75 -11.15 -4.83
CA MET A 189 10.85 -11.21 -5.81
C MET A 189 12.22 -10.87 -5.22
N GLU A 190 12.32 -10.65 -3.90
CA GLU A 190 13.55 -10.23 -3.23
C GLU A 190 14.20 -8.98 -3.86
N LEU A 191 13.35 -8.02 -4.27
CA LEU A 191 13.78 -6.77 -4.87
C LEU A 191 13.75 -5.63 -3.85
N PRO A 192 14.78 -4.79 -3.79
CA PRO A 192 14.75 -3.59 -2.96
C PRO A 192 13.67 -2.62 -3.48
N GLN A 193 12.90 -2.05 -2.56
CA GLN A 193 11.92 -1.03 -2.91
C GLN A 193 12.61 0.31 -3.20
N GLN A 194 12.31 0.90 -4.36
CA GLN A 194 12.88 2.18 -4.78
C GLN A 194 11.81 3.30 -4.71
N ARG A 195 11.30 3.55 -3.49
CA ARG A 195 10.22 4.52 -3.23
C ARG A 195 10.54 5.94 -3.71
N GLN A 196 11.81 6.33 -3.69
CA GLN A 196 12.28 7.61 -4.23
C GLN A 196 11.90 7.80 -5.71
N ARG A 197 11.78 6.71 -6.49
CA ARG A 197 11.33 6.79 -7.88
C ARG A 197 9.84 7.11 -8.03
N VAL A 198 9.06 6.83 -6.99
CA VAL A 198 7.62 7.13 -6.98
C VAL A 198 7.37 8.56 -6.50
N THR A 199 8.19 9.05 -5.58
CA THR A 199 8.02 10.36 -4.92
C THR A 199 8.81 11.50 -5.57
N VAL A 200 9.51 11.25 -6.67
CA VAL A 200 10.29 12.25 -7.44
C VAL A 200 9.41 13.41 -7.96
N ASP A 201 8.11 13.25 -7.99
CA ASP A 201 7.12 14.24 -8.41
C ASP A 201 6.97 15.43 -7.44
N GLY A 202 7.58 15.38 -6.27
CA GLY A 202 7.51 16.44 -5.26
C GLY A 202 6.14 16.58 -4.57
N LEU A 203 5.18 15.69 -4.84
CA LEU A 203 3.81 15.79 -4.33
C LEU A 203 3.65 15.35 -2.86
N GLY A 204 4.74 15.03 -2.17
CA GLY A 204 4.71 14.64 -0.75
C GLY A 204 3.80 13.41 -0.48
N ASN A 205 3.10 13.41 0.64
CA ASN A 205 2.24 12.30 1.08
C ASN A 205 0.81 12.35 0.53
N ILE A 206 0.66 12.55 -0.77
CA ILE A 206 -0.63 12.75 -1.43
C ILE A 206 -1.61 11.54 -1.30
N GLY A 207 -1.08 10.33 -1.11
CA GLY A 207 -1.87 9.10 -0.93
C GLY A 207 -2.29 8.82 0.50
N VAL A 208 -1.81 9.61 1.48
CA VAL A 208 -2.06 9.42 2.91
C VAL A 208 -3.02 10.48 3.39
N GLY A 209 -4.26 10.12 3.60
CA GLY A 209 -5.25 10.91 4.32
C GLY A 209 -5.89 10.04 5.38
N LYS A 210 -6.12 10.56 6.58
CA LYS A 210 -7.06 9.91 7.52
C LYS A 210 -8.44 10.04 6.88
N TRP A 211 -8.87 8.98 6.21
CA TRP A 211 -10.20 8.92 5.65
C TRP A 211 -11.18 8.50 6.74
N LYS A 212 -12.07 9.38 7.05
CA LYS A 212 -13.43 8.98 7.43
C LYS A 212 -14.23 9.09 6.14
N ILE A 213 -14.69 7.97 5.59
CA ILE A 213 -15.81 8.01 4.65
C ILE A 213 -16.89 8.80 5.40
N PRO A 214 -17.43 9.90 4.88
CA PRO A 214 -18.67 10.44 5.41
C PRO A 214 -19.74 9.38 5.14
N VAL A 215 -19.87 8.42 6.03
CA VAL A 215 -21.05 7.57 6.04
C VAL A 215 -22.13 8.51 6.50
N GLU A 216 -23.00 8.90 5.59
CA GLU A 216 -24.17 9.70 5.93
C GLU A 216 -24.90 8.96 7.04
N LYS A 217 -24.87 9.54 8.24
CA LYS A 217 -25.41 8.88 9.43
C LYS A 217 -26.92 8.89 9.31
N ILE A 218 -27.51 7.72 9.40
CA ILE A 218 -28.95 7.54 9.40
C ILE A 218 -29.47 8.00 10.75
N ASN A 219 -30.54 8.80 10.72
CA ASN A 219 -31.30 9.08 11.92
C ASN A 219 -31.99 7.80 12.39
N LEU A 220 -31.83 7.46 13.67
CA LEU A 220 -32.41 6.23 14.22
C LEU A 220 -33.94 6.21 14.17
N ASP A 221 -34.58 7.37 14.12
CA ASP A 221 -36.03 7.48 13.98
C ASP A 221 -36.55 7.00 12.63
N ASP A 222 -35.70 7.05 11.59
CA ASP A 222 -36.08 6.63 10.22
C ASP A 222 -36.07 5.10 10.05
N ILE A 223 -35.54 4.35 11.01
CA ILE A 223 -35.39 2.89 10.91
C ILE A 223 -36.14 2.11 11.99
N ILE A 224 -36.87 2.79 12.88
CA ILE A 224 -37.56 2.12 14.02
C ILE A 224 -38.68 1.18 13.58
N ASP A 225 -39.24 1.36 12.41
CA ASP A 225 -40.32 0.56 11.86
C ASP A 225 -39.82 -0.60 10.95
N LEU A 226 -38.51 -0.72 10.72
CA LEU A 226 -37.93 -1.79 9.91
C LEU A 226 -37.97 -3.14 10.63
N GLU A 227 -37.84 -4.22 9.86
CA GLU A 227 -37.63 -5.57 10.39
C GLU A 227 -36.26 -5.71 11.06
N ASP A 228 -36.12 -6.61 12.03
CA ASP A 228 -34.91 -6.80 12.81
C ASP A 228 -33.66 -7.10 11.97
N VAL A 229 -33.83 -7.89 10.90
CA VAL A 229 -32.72 -8.18 9.95
C VAL A 229 -32.18 -6.91 9.31
N ASN A 230 -33.08 -5.98 8.93
CA ASN A 230 -32.69 -4.72 8.28
C ASN A 230 -32.08 -3.75 9.28
N ILE A 231 -32.64 -3.63 10.49
CA ILE A 231 -32.06 -2.83 11.58
C ILE A 231 -30.63 -3.32 11.90
N SER A 232 -30.45 -4.61 12.09
CA SER A 232 -29.14 -5.23 12.35
C SER A 232 -28.12 -4.96 11.23
N LYS A 233 -28.55 -4.98 9.96
CA LYS A 233 -27.71 -4.62 8.82
C LYS A 233 -27.30 -3.13 8.88
N VAL A 234 -28.23 -2.24 9.19
CA VAL A 234 -27.95 -0.81 9.31
C VAL A 234 -26.99 -0.53 10.47
N ILE A 235 -27.17 -1.15 11.64
CA ILE A 235 -26.25 -1.02 12.78
C ILE A 235 -24.82 -1.41 12.35
N ARG A 236 -24.67 -2.55 11.68
CA ARG A 236 -23.36 -3.07 11.24
C ARG A 236 -22.76 -2.32 10.05
N SER A 237 -23.54 -1.55 9.32
CA SER A 237 -23.04 -0.78 8.16
C SER A 237 -22.16 0.42 8.51
N GLY A 238 -22.03 0.77 9.81
CA GLY A 238 -21.31 1.96 10.28
C GLY A 238 -22.11 3.26 10.14
N LYS A 239 -23.36 3.20 9.65
CA LYS A 239 -24.25 4.38 9.49
C LYS A 239 -24.85 4.87 10.81
N ILE A 240 -24.66 4.17 11.92
CA ILE A 240 -25.06 4.55 13.26
C ILE A 240 -23.84 4.99 14.06
N GLU A 241 -24.01 5.97 14.95
CA GLU A 241 -22.93 6.39 15.87
C GLU A 241 -22.77 5.35 16.98
N LEU A 242 -21.67 4.57 16.90
CA LEU A 242 -21.34 3.54 17.89
C LEU A 242 -20.35 4.02 18.96
N LYS A 243 -19.88 5.27 18.87
CA LYS A 243 -19.01 5.83 19.91
C LYS A 243 -19.77 5.95 21.23
N ILE A 244 -19.10 5.61 22.33
CA ILE A 244 -19.68 5.77 23.67
C ILE A 244 -20.07 7.23 23.91
N ASN A 245 -21.28 7.43 24.40
CA ASN A 245 -21.70 8.69 24.99
C ASN A 245 -21.29 8.68 26.46
N ASP A 246 -20.21 9.39 26.78
CA ASP A 246 -19.59 9.40 28.10
C ASP A 246 -20.57 9.86 29.20
N GLY A 247 -21.35 10.90 28.95
CA GLY A 247 -22.35 11.38 29.91
C GLY A 247 -23.48 10.38 30.22
N LYS A 248 -23.85 9.53 29.26
CA LYS A 248 -24.83 8.47 29.47
C LYS A 248 -24.19 7.22 30.11
N GLN A 249 -23.01 6.83 29.63
CA GLN A 249 -22.29 5.67 30.18
C GLN A 249 -21.86 5.92 31.64
N GLY A 250 -21.43 7.13 31.96
CA GLY A 250 -21.02 7.52 33.31
C GLY A 250 -22.09 7.29 34.38
N LYS A 251 -23.39 7.30 34.00
CA LYS A 251 -24.49 6.97 34.92
C LYS A 251 -24.46 5.53 35.45
N HIS A 252 -23.69 4.67 34.80
CA HIS A 252 -23.55 3.25 35.09
C HIS A 252 -22.10 2.87 35.46
N ILE A 253 -21.28 3.83 35.89
CA ILE A 253 -19.88 3.61 36.36
C ILE A 253 -19.75 4.16 37.77
N LYS A 254 -19.53 3.29 38.78
CA LYS A 254 -19.25 3.73 40.16
C LYS A 254 -18.00 4.62 40.19
N GLY A 255 -18.11 5.78 40.85
CA GLY A 255 -17.03 6.75 40.90
C GLY A 255 -16.97 7.78 39.77
N HIS A 256 -17.79 7.66 38.75
CA HIS A 256 -17.94 8.69 37.72
C HIS A 256 -18.82 9.85 38.21
N ASN A 257 -18.53 11.09 37.81
CA ASN A 257 -19.27 12.30 38.23
C ASN A 257 -20.77 12.23 37.91
N ASN A 258 -21.16 11.47 36.90
CA ASN A 258 -22.56 11.30 36.49
C ASN A 258 -23.19 10.03 37.07
N TYR A 259 -22.52 9.28 37.93
CA TYR A 259 -23.08 8.03 38.50
C TYR A 259 -24.37 8.29 39.26
N ILE A 260 -25.35 7.42 39.05
CA ILE A 260 -26.61 7.50 39.72
C ILE A 260 -26.74 6.26 40.64
N GLU A 261 -26.76 6.48 41.94
CA GLU A 261 -26.88 5.42 42.91
C GLU A 261 -28.19 4.60 42.73
N GLY A 262 -28.09 3.31 42.98
CA GLY A 262 -29.24 2.39 42.78
C GLY A 262 -29.44 1.91 41.34
N ARG A 263 -28.62 2.36 40.37
CA ARG A 263 -28.68 1.83 39.01
C ARG A 263 -27.70 0.70 38.78
N SER A 264 -28.07 -0.19 37.84
CA SER A 264 -27.17 -1.22 37.33
C SER A 264 -25.86 -0.57 36.84
N TYR A 265 -24.71 -1.16 37.18
CA TYR A 265 -23.41 -0.60 36.94
C TYR A 265 -22.40 -1.59 36.37
N ILE A 266 -21.48 -1.13 35.54
CA ILE A 266 -20.39 -1.90 34.96
C ILE A 266 -19.17 -1.92 35.88
N ILE A 267 -18.35 -2.98 35.72
CA ILE A 267 -17.07 -3.13 36.45
C ILE A 267 -15.87 -3.12 35.50
N ILE A 268 -16.11 -2.95 34.20
CA ILE A 268 -15.10 -2.88 33.16
C ILE A 268 -14.84 -1.44 32.74
N SER A 269 -13.68 -1.19 32.13
CA SER A 269 -13.28 0.15 31.69
C SER A 269 -14.10 0.65 30.49
N SER A 270 -14.15 1.97 30.29
CA SER A 270 -14.78 2.58 29.11
C SER A 270 -14.17 2.10 27.80
N GLU A 271 -12.87 1.78 27.76
CA GLU A 271 -12.21 1.22 26.59
C GLU A 271 -12.71 -0.20 26.29
N GLU A 272 -12.92 -1.02 27.31
CA GLU A 272 -13.48 -2.36 27.17
C GLU A 272 -14.95 -2.30 26.74
N VAL A 273 -15.72 -1.36 27.27
CA VAL A 273 -17.09 -1.08 26.82
C VAL A 273 -17.11 -0.74 25.33
N GLN A 274 -16.21 0.14 24.85
CA GLN A 274 -16.15 0.48 23.43
C GLN A 274 -15.79 -0.74 22.57
N LYS A 275 -14.89 -1.61 23.04
CA LYS A 275 -14.56 -2.86 22.34
C LYS A 275 -15.76 -3.80 22.27
N LEU A 276 -16.56 -3.92 23.34
CA LEU A 276 -17.78 -4.72 23.35
C LEU A 276 -18.82 -4.18 22.36
N ILE A 277 -19.07 -2.87 22.36
CA ILE A 277 -19.98 -2.23 21.41
C ILE A 277 -19.53 -2.52 19.98
N ASN A 278 -18.26 -2.28 19.65
CA ASN A 278 -17.72 -2.51 18.31
C ASN A 278 -17.81 -3.97 17.86
N LYS A 279 -17.72 -4.92 18.81
CA LYS A 279 -17.77 -6.35 18.53
C LYS A 279 -19.20 -6.87 18.36
N TYR A 280 -20.14 -6.40 19.18
CA TYR A 280 -21.44 -7.01 19.31
C TYR A 280 -22.61 -6.18 18.77
N ALA A 281 -22.45 -4.90 18.46
CA ALA A 281 -23.52 -4.07 17.94
C ALA A 281 -24.16 -4.68 16.68
N GLY A 282 -25.50 -4.83 16.72
CA GLY A 282 -26.29 -5.44 15.65
C GLY A 282 -26.24 -6.97 15.60
N THR A 283 -25.73 -7.64 16.64
CA THR A 283 -25.71 -9.12 16.72
C THR A 283 -26.67 -9.69 17.77
N GLY A 284 -27.20 -8.83 18.62
CA GLY A 284 -28.06 -9.22 19.72
C GLY A 284 -29.56 -9.29 19.38
N MET A 285 -30.35 -9.55 20.40
CA MET A 285 -31.80 -9.57 20.30
C MET A 285 -32.32 -8.12 20.41
N LEU A 286 -32.96 -7.62 19.34
CA LEU A 286 -33.54 -6.28 19.33
C LEU A 286 -34.77 -6.19 20.23
N ILE A 287 -34.89 -5.11 20.99
CA ILE A 287 -36.03 -4.88 21.86
C ILE A 287 -37.10 -4.09 21.10
N ARG A 288 -38.35 -4.61 21.07
CA ARG A 288 -39.51 -3.94 20.50
C ARG A 288 -40.36 -3.29 21.58
N THR A 289 -40.95 -2.15 21.27
CA THR A 289 -41.98 -1.48 22.07
C THR A 289 -43.29 -2.23 21.92
N LYS A 290 -44.28 -1.91 22.75
CA LYS A 290 -45.66 -2.47 22.64
C LYS A 290 -46.32 -2.24 21.26
N ASN A 291 -45.89 -1.20 20.55
CA ASN A 291 -46.38 -0.84 19.22
C ASN A 291 -45.53 -1.49 18.10
N GLY A 292 -44.70 -2.47 18.40
CA GLY A 292 -43.84 -3.15 17.41
C GLY A 292 -42.63 -2.39 16.91
N LYS A 293 -42.45 -1.14 17.30
CA LYS A 293 -41.28 -0.31 16.87
C LYS A 293 -40.03 -0.70 17.62
N TRP A 294 -38.85 -0.60 16.97
CA TRP A 294 -37.58 -0.82 17.64
C TRP A 294 -37.33 0.22 18.76
N ALA A 295 -37.08 -0.27 19.96
CA ALA A 295 -36.85 0.56 21.14
C ALA A 295 -35.45 1.23 21.16
N LYS A 296 -34.70 1.14 20.07
CA LYS A 296 -33.28 1.58 19.96
C LYS A 296 -32.36 0.88 20.97
N GLN A 297 -32.68 -0.37 21.26
CA GLN A 297 -31.97 -1.23 22.21
C GLN A 297 -31.83 -2.64 21.65
N GLU A 298 -30.73 -3.30 22.02
CA GLU A 298 -30.56 -4.75 21.85
C GLU A 298 -29.95 -5.38 23.10
N VAL A 299 -30.19 -6.66 23.30
CA VAL A 299 -29.65 -7.46 24.41
C VAL A 299 -28.54 -8.35 23.88
N ILE A 300 -27.41 -8.33 24.55
CA ILE A 300 -26.23 -9.16 24.31
C ILE A 300 -25.94 -9.99 25.55
N THR A 301 -25.62 -11.28 25.37
CA THR A 301 -25.05 -12.14 26.42
C THR A 301 -23.64 -12.55 26.03
N THR A 302 -22.69 -12.42 26.95
CA THR A 302 -21.26 -12.75 26.76
C THR A 302 -20.85 -13.86 27.74
N ASN A 303 -19.60 -14.31 27.61
CA ASN A 303 -19.01 -15.27 28.57
C ASN A 303 -18.29 -14.57 29.74
N THR A 304 -18.13 -13.24 29.67
CA THR A 304 -17.40 -12.46 30.67
C THR A 304 -18.34 -11.66 31.53
N LEU A 305 -18.04 -11.55 32.84
CA LEU A 305 -18.76 -10.70 33.75
C LEU A 305 -18.61 -9.22 33.33
N ILE A 306 -19.76 -8.55 33.15
CA ILE A 306 -19.82 -7.16 32.67
C ILE A 306 -20.05 -6.20 33.84
N GLY A 307 -20.84 -6.61 34.83
CA GLY A 307 -21.23 -5.76 35.93
C GLY A 307 -22.34 -6.36 36.78
N TYR A 308 -23.11 -5.49 37.40
CA TYR A 308 -24.21 -5.88 38.25
C TYR A 308 -25.51 -5.24 37.79
N ASP A 309 -26.53 -6.07 37.65
CA ASP A 309 -27.91 -5.61 37.50
C ASP A 309 -28.48 -5.31 38.90
N VAL A 310 -29.02 -4.12 39.08
CA VAL A 310 -29.61 -3.67 40.33
C VAL A 310 -31.13 -3.65 40.18
N ASN A 311 -31.82 -4.33 41.07
CA ASN A 311 -33.26 -4.31 41.05
C ASN A 311 -33.81 -2.99 41.60
N ASP A 312 -34.60 -2.28 40.83
CA ASP A 312 -35.07 -0.93 41.14
C ASP A 312 -35.99 -0.88 42.40
N ILE A 313 -36.56 -2.02 42.82
CA ILE A 313 -37.50 -2.10 43.96
C ILE A 313 -36.76 -2.53 45.22
N SER A 314 -35.96 -3.61 45.12
CA SER A 314 -35.33 -4.24 46.28
C SER A 314 -33.90 -3.77 46.54
N GLY A 315 -33.28 -3.10 45.56
CA GLY A 315 -31.87 -2.76 45.62
C GLY A 315 -30.92 -3.95 45.48
N ALA A 316 -31.43 -5.15 45.22
CA ALA A 316 -30.61 -6.37 45.14
C ALA A 316 -29.71 -6.34 43.90
N GLU A 317 -28.41 -6.54 44.11
CA GLU A 317 -27.39 -6.57 43.06
C GLU A 317 -27.21 -8.03 42.57
N THR A 318 -27.29 -8.25 41.26
CA THR A 318 -27.07 -9.56 40.63
C THR A 318 -25.92 -9.43 39.61
N ALA A 319 -24.85 -10.19 39.80
CA ALA A 319 -23.75 -10.23 38.83
C ALA A 319 -24.24 -10.77 37.50
N THR A 320 -23.88 -10.14 36.39
CA THR A 320 -24.39 -10.49 35.07
C THR A 320 -23.34 -10.44 33.98
N LYS A 321 -23.50 -11.32 33.00
CA LYS A 321 -22.75 -11.36 31.72
C LYS A 321 -23.57 -10.78 30.57
N ALA A 322 -24.80 -10.40 30.82
CA ALA A 322 -25.69 -9.81 29.83
C ALA A 322 -25.79 -8.29 30.01
N PHE A 323 -25.95 -7.60 28.90
CA PHE A 323 -26.11 -6.15 28.86
C PHE A 323 -27.03 -5.72 27.73
N LYS A 324 -27.60 -4.52 27.87
CA LYS A 324 -28.31 -3.84 26.79
C LYS A 324 -27.39 -2.81 26.16
N ILE A 325 -27.33 -2.76 24.82
CA ILE A 325 -26.79 -1.62 24.09
C ILE A 325 -27.96 -0.66 23.84
N HIS A 326 -27.79 0.58 24.27
CA HIS A 326 -28.72 1.68 24.00
C HIS A 326 -28.16 2.56 22.90
N TYR A 327 -28.90 2.71 21.82
CA TYR A 327 -28.55 3.54 20.67
C TYR A 327 -29.14 4.92 20.75
N SER A 328 -28.39 5.93 20.32
CA SER A 328 -28.92 7.28 20.10
C SER A 328 -28.11 7.98 18.99
N ASN A 329 -28.70 9.01 18.38
CA ASN A 329 -28.01 9.82 17.36
C ASN A 329 -26.75 10.51 17.87
N LYS A 330 -26.54 10.60 19.20
CA LYS A 330 -25.39 11.21 19.87
C LYS A 330 -24.38 10.18 20.43
N GLY A 331 -24.55 8.91 20.09
CA GLY A 331 -23.69 7.82 20.59
C GLY A 331 -24.44 6.75 21.37
N THR A 332 -23.71 5.73 21.82
CA THR A 332 -24.22 4.53 22.48
C THR A 332 -23.79 4.49 23.95
N HIS A 333 -24.43 3.65 24.73
CA HIS A 333 -23.97 3.20 26.06
C HIS A 333 -24.48 1.82 26.37
N ILE A 334 -23.87 1.12 27.30
CA ILE A 334 -24.33 -0.20 27.76
C ILE A 334 -24.85 -0.13 29.19
N VAL A 335 -25.82 -0.98 29.47
CA VAL A 335 -26.39 -1.13 30.81
C VAL A 335 -26.45 -2.62 31.13
N PRO A 336 -25.86 -3.08 32.25
CA PRO A 336 -26.01 -4.46 32.71
C PRO A 336 -27.48 -4.83 32.86
N LYS A 337 -27.80 -6.06 32.52
CA LYS A 337 -29.16 -6.59 32.57
C LYS A 337 -29.11 -8.02 33.12
N LYS A 338 -30.01 -8.38 34.01
CA LYS A 338 -30.20 -9.76 34.47
C LYS A 338 -30.45 -10.68 33.27
N GLU A 339 -29.79 -11.85 33.28
CA GLU A 339 -29.93 -12.91 32.27
C GLU A 339 -31.35 -13.46 32.24
#